data_e8a3e991fa73497521e389ec3885f94e
#
_entry.id   e8a3e991fa73497521e389ec3885f94e
#
_cell.length_a   1.000
_cell.length_b   1.000
_cell.length_c   1.000
_cell.angle_alpha   90.00
_cell.angle_beta   90.00
_cell.angle_gamma   90.00
#
_symmetry.space_group_name_H-M   'P 1'
#
loop_
_entity.id
_entity.type
_entity.pdbx_description
1 polymer ?
#
loop_
_entity_poly.entity_id
_entity_poly.type
_entity_poly.pdbx_seq_one_letter_code
_entity_poly.pdbx_strand_id
1 'polypeptide(L)'
;MLQEKHHHYILHKPFRYLSQFVNNQNKRKNKKLLGELYNFAKGTMAIGRLDETSEGLLLLTTDGKVSSRITSNKVEKEYFVQVDGLITKEAVIKLQNGITINIHGKPYTTKPCKVFYVNDISNYLIE
;
A
#
# COMPACT_ATOMS: atom_id res chain seq x y z
N MET A 1 10.71 10.81 -34.38
CA MET A 1 10.01 11.20 -33.17
C MET A 1 10.56 10.41 -31.99
N LEU A 2 11.06 11.10 -31.02
CA LEU A 2 11.61 10.46 -29.83
C LEU A 2 10.47 10.03 -28.90
N GLN A 3 10.41 8.75 -28.54
CA GLN A 3 9.49 8.28 -27.50
C GLN A 3 10.07 8.68 -26.14
N GLU A 4 9.20 9.23 -25.30
CA GLU A 4 9.58 9.48 -23.92
C GLU A 4 9.86 8.14 -23.23
N LYS A 5 11.00 8.08 -22.57
CA LYS A 5 11.37 6.91 -21.81
C LYS A 5 10.79 7.04 -20.40
N HIS A 6 9.91 6.12 -20.04
CA HIS A 6 9.35 6.08 -18.70
C HIS A 6 10.31 5.38 -17.72
N HIS A 7 10.19 5.75 -16.47
CA HIS A 7 10.96 5.19 -15.36
C HIS A 7 10.03 4.45 -14.41
N HIS A 8 10.47 3.30 -13.96
CA HIS A 8 9.73 2.46 -13.02
C HIS A 8 10.64 2.10 -11.86
N TYR A 9 10.09 2.09 -10.64
CA TYR A 9 10.85 1.85 -9.43
C TYR A 9 10.16 0.85 -8.53
N ILE A 10 10.95 0.07 -7.82
CA ILE A 10 10.52 -0.77 -6.72
C ILE A 10 11.12 -0.17 -5.46
N LEU A 11 10.28 0.19 -4.50
CA LEU A 11 10.70 0.81 -3.26
C LEU A 11 10.22 -0.02 -2.08
N HIS A 12 11.09 -0.24 -1.10
CA HIS A 12 10.65 -0.64 0.23
C HIS A 12 10.35 0.63 1.01
N LYS A 13 9.07 1.00 1.07
CA LYS A 13 8.67 2.23 1.78
C LYS A 13 8.89 2.03 3.28
N PRO A 14 9.69 2.90 3.92
CA PRO A 14 9.91 2.82 5.35
C PRO A 14 8.68 3.26 6.14
N PHE A 15 8.64 2.85 7.41
CA PHE A 15 7.69 3.33 8.40
C PHE A 15 7.79 4.85 8.52
N ARG A 16 6.67 5.53 8.69
CA ARG A 16 6.58 6.99 8.88
C ARG A 16 6.79 7.83 7.63
N TYR A 17 6.84 7.24 6.45
CA TYR A 17 6.86 7.99 5.19
C TYR A 17 5.48 8.00 4.55
N LEU A 18 5.06 9.15 4.05
CA LEU A 18 3.85 9.25 3.23
C LEU A 18 4.11 8.67 1.84
N SER A 19 3.12 8.01 1.26
CA SER A 19 3.20 7.51 -0.12
C SER A 19 2.95 8.66 -1.12
N GLN A 20 3.62 9.78 -0.91
CA GLN A 20 3.43 11.01 -1.66
C GLN A 20 4.75 11.75 -1.83
N PHE A 21 4.79 12.59 -2.87
CA PHE A 21 5.92 13.49 -3.11
C PHE A 21 5.66 14.89 -2.59
N VAL A 22 4.41 15.24 -2.35
CA VAL A 22 4.00 16.52 -1.77
C VAL A 22 3.06 16.31 -0.59
N ASN A 23 3.15 17.20 0.39
CA ASN A 23 2.27 17.17 1.55
C ASN A 23 1.17 18.23 1.36
N ASN A 24 -0.04 17.80 1.03
CA ASN A 24 -1.18 18.66 0.80
C ASN A 24 -1.93 19.05 2.08
N GLN A 25 -1.50 18.53 3.24
CA GLN A 25 -2.16 18.79 4.51
C GLN A 25 -1.41 19.88 5.27
N ASN A 26 -1.97 21.09 5.31
CA ASN A 26 -1.37 22.24 5.99
C ASN A 26 -1.16 22.05 7.49
N LYS A 27 -1.83 21.07 8.11
CA LYS A 27 -1.79 20.86 9.56
C LYS A 27 -0.61 20.01 10.03
N ARG A 28 0.13 19.37 9.11
CA ARG A 28 1.23 18.43 9.46
C ARG A 28 2.47 18.77 8.65
N LYS A 29 3.24 19.72 9.17
CA LYS A 29 4.38 20.29 8.42
C LYS A 29 5.61 19.40 8.36
N ASN A 30 5.75 18.41 9.25
CA ASN A 30 6.99 17.62 9.39
C ASN A 30 6.83 16.18 8.91
N LYS A 31 6.07 15.96 7.84
CA LYS A 31 5.92 14.62 7.26
C LYS A 31 7.07 14.29 6.34
N LYS A 32 7.56 13.05 6.43
CA LYS A 32 8.58 12.54 5.52
C LYS A 32 7.93 12.13 4.21
N LEU A 33 8.52 12.56 3.12
CA LEU A 33 8.02 12.34 1.77
C LEU A 33 8.93 11.42 0.98
N LEU A 34 8.39 10.75 -0.04
CA LEU A 34 9.13 9.79 -0.84
C LEU A 34 10.35 10.40 -1.54
N GLY A 35 10.27 11.66 -1.93
CA GLY A 35 11.38 12.34 -2.59
C GLY A 35 12.64 12.46 -1.75
N GLU A 36 12.55 12.29 -0.43
CA GLU A 36 13.70 12.31 0.47
C GLU A 36 14.52 11.02 0.40
N LEU A 37 13.93 9.94 -0.13
CA LEU A 37 14.57 8.62 -0.17
C LEU A 37 15.47 8.43 -1.37
N TYR A 38 15.18 9.09 -2.46
CA TYR A 38 15.91 8.91 -3.71
C TYR A 38 15.62 10.07 -4.66
N ASN A 39 16.53 10.31 -5.59
CA ASN A 39 16.34 11.32 -6.63
C ASN A 39 15.55 10.71 -7.79
N PHE A 40 14.25 10.63 -7.63
CA PHE A 40 13.36 10.06 -8.64
C PHE A 40 13.24 10.97 -9.86
N ALA A 41 13.02 10.38 -11.03
CA ALA A 41 12.77 11.12 -12.25
C ALA A 41 11.57 12.05 -12.10
N LYS A 42 11.59 13.19 -12.77
CA LYS A 42 10.48 14.13 -12.77
C LYS A 42 9.20 13.44 -13.27
N GLY A 43 8.10 13.67 -12.59
CA GLY A 43 6.82 13.07 -12.94
C GLY A 43 6.58 11.70 -12.31
N THR A 44 7.49 11.22 -11.46
CA THR A 44 7.30 9.96 -10.74
C THR A 44 6.14 10.06 -9.78
N MET A 45 5.30 9.04 -9.77
CA MET A 45 4.14 8.92 -8.89
C MET A 45 4.15 7.56 -8.22
N ALA A 46 3.61 7.49 -7.00
CA ALA A 46 3.39 6.22 -6.33
C ALA A 46 2.21 5.49 -6.98
N ILE A 47 2.34 4.19 -7.16
CA ILE A 47 1.26 3.34 -7.66
C ILE A 47 0.48 2.84 -6.44
N GLY A 48 -0.66 3.48 -6.19
CA GLY A 48 -1.42 3.25 -4.98
C GLY A 48 -0.76 3.89 -3.77
N ARG A 49 -1.16 3.45 -2.59
CA ARG A 49 -0.67 4.03 -1.33
C ARG A 49 -0.53 2.96 -0.27
N LEU A 50 0.53 3.07 0.52
CA LEU A 50 0.62 2.44 1.83
C LEU A 50 0.42 3.52 2.88
N ASP A 51 -0.21 3.17 3.98
CA ASP A 51 -0.38 4.11 5.09
C ASP A 51 0.97 4.57 5.62
N GLU A 52 0.99 5.72 6.28
CA GLU A 52 2.21 6.26 6.90
C GLU A 52 2.87 5.26 7.85
N THR A 53 2.05 4.53 8.61
CA THR A 53 2.52 3.54 9.56
C THR A 53 2.74 2.15 8.98
N SER A 54 2.48 1.97 7.69
CA SER A 54 2.77 0.72 6.99
C SER A 54 4.11 0.81 6.27
N GLU A 55 4.79 -0.31 6.16
CA GLU A 55 6.05 -0.41 5.42
C GLU A 55 6.00 -1.57 4.44
N GLY A 56 6.82 -1.52 3.42
CA GLY A 56 6.92 -2.60 2.45
C GLY A 56 6.92 -2.13 1.01
N LEU A 57 6.51 -3.04 0.13
CA LEU A 57 6.57 -2.84 -1.32
C LEU A 57 5.69 -1.70 -1.78
N LEU A 58 6.29 -0.73 -2.41
CA LEU A 58 5.60 0.35 -3.11
C LEU A 58 6.22 0.50 -4.49
N LEU A 59 5.40 0.43 -5.52
CA LEU A 59 5.85 0.62 -6.89
C LEU A 59 5.64 2.08 -7.29
N LEU A 60 6.57 2.61 -8.08
CA LEU A 60 6.50 3.98 -8.57
C LEU A 60 6.75 3.99 -10.07
N THR A 61 6.16 4.95 -10.75
CA THR A 61 6.29 5.06 -12.21
C THR A 61 6.07 6.49 -12.66
N THR A 62 6.61 6.83 -13.82
CA THR A 62 6.27 8.05 -14.52
C THR A 62 5.13 7.83 -15.53
N ASP A 63 4.69 6.58 -15.71
CA ASP A 63 3.68 6.21 -16.71
C ASP A 63 2.31 5.96 -16.03
N GLY A 64 1.36 6.87 -16.29
CA GLY A 64 0.01 6.77 -15.75
C GLY A 64 -0.75 5.51 -16.19
N LYS A 65 -0.43 4.96 -17.35
CA LYS A 65 -1.06 3.73 -17.83
C LYS A 65 -0.63 2.53 -16.99
N VAL A 66 0.63 2.47 -16.61
CA VAL A 66 1.14 1.44 -15.72
C VAL A 66 0.47 1.55 -14.35
N SER A 67 0.38 2.78 -13.82
CA SER A 67 -0.29 3.02 -12.54
C SER A 67 -1.74 2.53 -12.56
N SER A 68 -2.50 2.90 -13.58
CA SER A 68 -3.90 2.47 -13.71
C SER A 68 -4.05 0.95 -13.78
N ARG A 69 -3.14 0.30 -14.50
CA ARG A 69 -3.16 -1.16 -14.65
C ARG A 69 -2.91 -1.88 -13.33
N ILE A 70 -1.94 -1.39 -12.57
CA ILE A 70 -1.56 -2.04 -11.30
C ILE A 70 -2.56 -1.74 -10.18
N THR A 71 -3.16 -0.55 -10.15
CA THR A 71 -4.17 -0.23 -9.14
C THR A 71 -5.54 -0.86 -9.43
N SER A 72 -5.71 -1.46 -10.60
CA SER A 72 -6.95 -2.14 -10.94
C SER A 72 -7.21 -3.38 -10.08
N ASN A 73 -8.46 -3.89 -10.11
CA ASN A 73 -8.82 -5.12 -9.41
C ASN A 73 -8.17 -6.38 -9.98
N LYS A 74 -7.46 -6.27 -11.09
CA LYS A 74 -6.81 -7.40 -11.76
C LYS A 74 -5.48 -7.79 -11.13
N VAL A 75 -4.90 -6.92 -10.32
CA VAL A 75 -3.61 -7.16 -9.66
C VAL A 75 -3.87 -7.40 -8.18
N GLU A 76 -3.49 -8.58 -7.71
CA GLU A 76 -3.66 -8.97 -6.32
C GLU A 76 -2.67 -8.21 -5.43
N LYS A 77 -3.11 -7.75 -4.27
CA LYS A 77 -2.28 -7.09 -3.27
C LYS A 77 -2.32 -7.93 -2.00
N GLU A 78 -1.15 -8.25 -1.47
CA GLU A 78 -1.00 -9.06 -0.28
C GLU A 78 -0.40 -8.21 0.85
N TYR A 79 -1.00 -8.32 2.04
CA TYR A 79 -0.56 -7.58 3.21
C TYR A 79 -0.32 -8.53 4.38
N PHE A 80 0.77 -8.33 5.10
CA PHE A 80 0.95 -8.93 6.42
C PHE A 80 0.40 -7.96 7.45
N VAL A 81 -0.60 -8.41 8.19
CA VAL A 81 -1.30 -7.57 9.16
C VAL A 81 -1.11 -8.15 10.55
N GLN A 82 -0.61 -7.32 11.46
CA GLN A 82 -0.51 -7.67 12.87
C GLN A 82 -1.74 -7.11 13.60
N VAL A 83 -2.43 -7.97 14.33
CA VAL A 83 -3.59 -7.56 15.13
C VAL A 83 -3.23 -7.57 16.60
N ASP A 84 -4.00 -6.84 17.41
CA ASP A 84 -3.87 -6.88 18.86
C ASP A 84 -4.46 -8.20 19.38
N GLY A 85 -3.69 -8.90 20.19
CA GLY A 85 -4.05 -10.22 20.69
C GLY A 85 -3.88 -11.32 19.63
N LEU A 86 -4.52 -12.47 19.89
CA LEU A 86 -4.47 -13.61 18.98
C LEU A 86 -5.69 -13.61 18.07
N ILE A 87 -5.45 -13.69 16.78
CA ILE A 87 -6.55 -13.79 15.82
C ILE A 87 -7.23 -15.16 15.97
N THR A 88 -8.57 -15.16 15.96
CA THR A 88 -9.35 -16.39 16.07
C THR A 88 -9.62 -16.98 14.70
N LYS A 89 -9.88 -18.30 14.68
CA LYS A 89 -10.28 -18.99 13.45
C LYS A 89 -11.56 -18.40 12.86
N GLU A 90 -12.51 -18.04 13.72
CA GLU A 90 -13.78 -17.41 13.31
C GLU A 90 -13.54 -16.07 12.64
N ALA A 91 -12.61 -15.27 13.16
CA ALA A 91 -12.26 -13.98 12.57
C ALA A 91 -11.67 -14.16 11.17
N VAL A 92 -10.78 -15.14 10.99
CA VAL A 92 -10.20 -15.44 9.67
C VAL A 92 -11.30 -15.82 8.67
N ILE A 93 -12.25 -16.67 9.09
CA ILE A 93 -13.34 -17.11 8.22
C ILE A 93 -14.23 -15.91 7.83
N LYS A 94 -14.54 -15.03 8.79
CA LYS A 94 -15.33 -13.82 8.51
C LYS A 94 -14.62 -12.92 7.50
N LEU A 95 -13.30 -12.73 7.62
CA LEU A 95 -12.54 -11.93 6.69
C LEU A 95 -12.53 -12.55 5.29
N GLN A 96 -12.43 -13.88 5.20
CA GLN A 96 -12.45 -14.60 3.91
C GLN A 96 -13.78 -14.41 3.17
N ASN A 97 -14.88 -14.38 3.91
CA ASN A 97 -16.23 -14.28 3.33
C ASN A 97 -16.68 -12.83 3.11
N GLY A 98 -15.99 -11.88 3.69
CA GLY A 98 -16.38 -10.49 3.69
C GLY A 98 -17.08 -10.09 4.98
N ILE A 99 -16.82 -8.90 5.46
CA ILE A 99 -17.44 -8.34 6.67
C ILE A 99 -17.99 -6.96 6.37
N THR A 100 -18.97 -6.56 7.17
CA THR A 100 -19.52 -5.21 7.09
C THR A 100 -18.77 -4.31 8.05
N ILE A 101 -18.21 -3.24 7.53
CA ILE A 101 -17.50 -2.22 8.29
C ILE A 101 -18.18 -0.87 8.07
N ASN A 102 -17.85 0.09 8.92
CA ASN A 102 -18.38 1.45 8.80
C ASN A 102 -17.31 2.35 8.21
N ILE A 103 -17.61 2.93 7.03
CA ILE A 103 -16.72 3.88 6.38
C ILE A 103 -17.44 5.22 6.29
N HIS A 104 -16.91 6.23 6.99
CA HIS A 104 -17.48 7.59 7.03
C HIS A 104 -18.98 7.59 7.39
N GLY A 105 -19.37 6.78 8.38
CA GLY A 105 -20.75 6.68 8.85
C GLY A 105 -21.65 5.81 7.99
N LYS A 106 -21.13 5.19 6.94
CA LYS A 106 -21.91 4.32 6.05
C LYS A 106 -21.44 2.87 6.14
N PRO A 107 -22.36 1.90 6.19
CA PRO A 107 -21.96 0.50 6.15
C PRO A 107 -21.37 0.12 4.79
N TYR A 108 -20.29 -0.63 4.82
CA TYR A 108 -19.63 -1.16 3.63
C TYR A 108 -19.29 -2.62 3.88
N THR A 109 -19.69 -3.49 2.97
CA THR A 109 -19.38 -4.92 3.06
C THR A 109 -18.16 -5.21 2.19
N THR A 110 -17.10 -5.73 2.80
CA THR A 110 -15.86 -6.04 2.10
C THR A 110 -16.08 -7.23 1.15
N LYS A 111 -15.33 -7.23 0.06
CA LYS A 111 -15.33 -8.36 -0.87
C LYS A 111 -14.65 -9.56 -0.22
N PRO A 112 -15.03 -10.79 -0.60
CA PRO A 112 -14.27 -11.96 -0.20
C PRO A 112 -12.79 -11.83 -0.59
N CYS A 113 -11.89 -12.29 0.27
CA CYS A 113 -10.46 -12.23 0.03
C CYS A 113 -9.77 -13.46 0.59
N LYS A 114 -8.52 -13.65 0.18
CA LYS A 114 -7.69 -14.72 0.72
C LYS A 114 -7.11 -14.26 2.05
N VAL A 115 -7.34 -15.02 3.10
CA VAL A 115 -6.81 -14.72 4.43
C VAL A 115 -6.32 -16.02 5.05
N PHE A 116 -5.16 -16.01 5.66
CA PHE A 116 -4.66 -17.15 6.40
C PHE A 116 -3.78 -16.68 7.55
N TYR A 117 -3.71 -17.51 8.57
CA TYR A 117 -2.92 -17.25 9.77
C TYR A 117 -1.45 -17.58 9.50
N VAL A 118 -0.56 -16.70 9.95
CA VAL A 118 0.89 -16.89 9.85
C VAL A 118 1.44 -17.13 11.24
N ASN A 119 1.98 -18.34 11.49
CA ASN A 119 2.58 -18.70 12.78
C ASN A 119 3.95 -18.06 12.99
N ASP A 120 4.77 -18.06 11.94
CA ASP A 120 6.13 -17.57 12.00
C ASP A 120 6.37 -16.62 10.84
N ILE A 121 6.38 -15.33 11.13
CA ILE A 121 6.57 -14.29 10.14
C ILE A 121 8.04 -14.13 9.73
N SER A 122 8.98 -14.70 10.48
CA SER A 122 10.41 -14.50 10.22
C SER A 122 10.82 -14.93 8.81
N ASN A 123 10.15 -15.91 8.24
CA ASN A 123 10.41 -16.39 6.87
C ASN A 123 9.98 -15.39 5.78
N TYR A 124 9.23 -14.38 6.14
CA TYR A 124 8.65 -13.40 5.20
C TYR A 124 9.23 -11.99 5.37
N LEU A 125 10.01 -11.76 6.42
CA LEU A 125 10.59 -10.44 6.67
C LEU A 125 11.77 -10.18 5.73
N ILE A 126 11.82 -8.97 5.23
CA ILE A 126 12.94 -8.47 4.42
C ILE A 126 13.77 -7.57 5.34
N GLU A 127 15.03 -7.95 5.54
CA GLU A 127 15.98 -7.16 6.34
C GLU A 127 16.67 -6.10 5.48
#